data_3105c84ae1d05db88dbcb2afa564ec2f
#
_entry.id   3105c84ae1d05db88dbcb2afa564ec2f
#
_cell.length_a   1.000
_cell.length_b   1.000
_cell.length_c   1.000
_cell.angle_alpha   90.00
_cell.angle_beta   90.00
_cell.angle_gamma   90.00
#
_symmetry.space_group_name_H-M   'P 1'
#
loop_
_entity.id
_entity.type
_entity.pdbx_description
1 polymer ?
#
loop_
_entity_poly.entity_id
_entity_poly.type
_entity_poly.pdbx_seq_one_letter_code
_entity_poly.pdbx_strand_id
1 'polypeptide(L)'
;MKRPTLILFGSVLLASVGAVILTATSQQPATRSAEFENFHLVGPTGLSYSIESFPSGSVLAIYFGYTTCQRSCPTALNSIAEAIDHLGNLGAAVRPVFIDMDPERAALVSIPAYMEAFGPSFLGLTGSADDVEQAAKSFKVKLERIQLSDEPTDYVMKHVSPIFVMRPNDPHPKLLPATSPAAAIEAALKAAL
;
A
#
# COMPACT_ATOMS: atom_id res chain seq x y z
N MET A 1 64.51 65.11 -42.67
CA MET A 1 64.43 64.59 -41.34
C MET A 1 62.95 64.33 -41.02
N LYS A 2 62.49 63.08 -41.17
CA LYS A 2 61.10 62.68 -41.00
C LYS A 2 61.05 61.75 -39.79
N ARG A 3 60.29 62.07 -38.76
CA ARG A 3 60.04 61.25 -37.57
C ARG A 3 58.96 60.28 -37.91
N PRO A 4 59.06 58.98 -37.56
CA PRO A 4 57.94 58.03 -37.66
C PRO A 4 57.11 58.09 -36.44
N THR A 5 55.80 58.11 -36.59
CA THR A 5 54.75 58.03 -35.58
C THR A 5 54.55 56.59 -35.16
N LEU A 6 54.74 56.35 -33.90
CA LEU A 6 54.51 54.99 -33.25
C LEU A 6 53.04 54.86 -32.93
N ILE A 7 52.34 53.93 -33.55
CA ILE A 7 50.96 53.57 -33.26
C ILE A 7 50.97 52.41 -32.26
N LEU A 8 50.51 52.68 -31.04
CA LEU A 8 50.28 51.71 -30.02
C LEU A 8 48.94 51.02 -30.29
N PHE A 9 48.98 49.74 -30.64
CA PHE A 9 47.79 48.87 -30.63
C PHE A 9 47.57 48.42 -29.24
N GLY A 10 46.49 48.92 -28.57
CA GLY A 10 45.98 48.45 -27.33
C GLY A 10 45.19 47.14 -27.52
N SER A 11 45.74 46.06 -27.04
CA SER A 11 45.01 44.76 -26.98
C SER A 11 44.02 44.77 -25.84
N VAL A 12 42.74 44.82 -26.16
CA VAL A 12 41.63 44.61 -25.21
C VAL A 12 41.49 43.11 -25.00
N LEU A 13 41.93 42.62 -23.84
CA LEU A 13 41.65 41.26 -23.35
C LEU A 13 40.21 41.20 -22.82
N LEU A 14 39.30 40.62 -23.59
CA LEU A 14 37.99 40.24 -23.16
C LEU A 14 38.08 38.99 -22.28
N ALA A 15 38.02 39.16 -20.96
CA ALA A 15 37.86 38.10 -20.02
C ALA A 15 36.40 37.58 -20.05
N SER A 16 36.17 36.47 -20.75
CA SER A 16 34.91 35.75 -20.71
C SER A 16 34.77 35.03 -19.37
N VAL A 17 33.98 35.60 -18.48
CA VAL A 17 33.53 34.92 -17.23
C VAL A 17 32.51 33.87 -17.64
N GLY A 18 32.93 32.62 -17.76
CA GLY A 18 32.06 31.50 -17.95
C GLY A 18 31.26 31.25 -16.66
N ALA A 19 29.97 31.60 -16.67
CA ALA A 19 29.05 31.24 -15.65
C ALA A 19 28.80 29.73 -15.73
N VAL A 20 29.44 28.95 -14.83
CA VAL A 20 29.12 27.55 -14.61
C VAL A 20 27.76 27.52 -13.94
N ILE A 21 26.71 27.28 -14.70
CA ILE A 21 25.37 26.95 -14.15
C ILE A 21 25.49 25.53 -13.59
N LEU A 22 25.69 25.40 -12.27
CA LEU A 22 25.45 24.17 -11.55
C LEU A 22 23.93 23.89 -11.60
N THR A 23 23.50 23.13 -12.60
CA THR A 23 22.20 22.52 -12.58
C THR A 23 22.22 21.49 -11.42
N ALA A 24 21.68 21.90 -10.27
CA ALA A 24 21.34 20.97 -9.21
C ALA A 24 20.27 20.03 -9.80
N THR A 25 20.72 18.89 -10.29
CA THR A 25 19.83 17.76 -10.57
C THR A 25 19.24 17.38 -9.22
N SER A 26 18.00 17.81 -8.97
CA SER A 26 17.18 17.25 -7.91
C SER A 26 17.07 15.75 -8.22
N GLN A 27 17.87 14.95 -7.54
CA GLN A 27 17.65 13.50 -7.50
C GLN A 27 16.27 13.33 -6.90
N GLN A 28 15.28 13.12 -7.76
CA GLN A 28 14.03 12.54 -7.32
C GLN A 28 14.39 11.25 -6.56
N PRO A 29 13.83 11.05 -5.35
CA PRO A 29 14.05 9.82 -4.63
C PRO A 29 13.64 8.67 -5.54
N ALA A 30 14.48 7.64 -5.54
CA ALA A 30 14.35 6.44 -6.36
C ALA A 30 12.89 6.01 -6.46
N THR A 31 12.44 5.86 -7.68
CA THR A 31 11.13 5.39 -8.08
C THR A 31 10.72 4.20 -7.19
N ARG A 32 9.82 4.42 -6.23
CA ARG A 32 9.02 3.38 -5.63
C ARG A 32 8.55 2.48 -6.76
N SER A 33 8.73 1.19 -6.63
CA SER A 33 8.19 0.28 -7.60
C SER A 33 6.68 0.49 -7.65
N ALA A 34 6.18 0.94 -8.80
CA ALA A 34 4.82 1.40 -9.06
C ALA A 34 3.73 0.32 -8.80
N GLU A 35 4.10 -0.82 -8.24
CA GLU A 35 3.26 -2.00 -8.13
C GLU A 35 2.21 -1.90 -7.02
N PHE A 36 2.45 -1.14 -5.94
CA PHE A 36 1.54 -0.98 -4.81
C PHE A 36 1.05 0.47 -4.61
N GLU A 37 1.42 1.38 -5.51
CA GLU A 37 1.23 2.83 -5.32
C GLU A 37 -0.15 3.36 -5.74
N ASN A 38 -0.92 2.59 -6.49
CA ASN A 38 -2.08 3.13 -7.22
C ASN A 38 -3.44 2.64 -6.72
N PHE A 39 -3.60 2.33 -5.45
CA PHE A 39 -4.94 2.11 -4.94
C PHE A 39 -5.39 3.26 -4.03
N HIS A 40 -6.65 3.63 -4.17
CA HIS A 40 -7.33 4.58 -3.30
C HIS A 40 -8.60 3.91 -2.79
N LEU A 41 -8.60 3.57 -1.51
CA LEU A 41 -9.73 2.95 -0.86
C LEU A 41 -10.27 3.86 0.23
N VAL A 42 -11.51 3.64 0.63
CA VAL A 42 -12.21 4.45 1.62
C VAL A 42 -12.31 3.68 2.93
N GLY A 43 -11.96 4.33 4.02
CA GLY A 43 -12.10 3.81 5.38
C GLY A 43 -13.42 4.20 6.04
N PRO A 44 -13.60 3.81 7.34
CA PRO A 44 -14.86 3.95 8.07
C PRO A 44 -15.41 5.39 8.16
N THR A 45 -14.52 6.37 8.14
CA THR A 45 -14.88 7.80 8.27
C THR A 45 -15.02 8.51 6.93
N GLY A 46 -15.00 7.76 5.81
CA GLY A 46 -15.01 8.34 4.47
C GLY A 46 -13.66 8.90 4.02
N LEU A 47 -12.60 8.75 4.80
CA LEU A 47 -11.26 9.15 4.42
C LEU A 47 -10.67 8.19 3.38
N SER A 48 -9.95 8.75 2.42
CA SER A 48 -9.22 7.97 1.42
C SER A 48 -7.90 7.45 2.01
N TYR A 49 -7.59 6.19 1.69
CA TYR A 49 -6.36 5.51 2.09
C TYR A 49 -5.62 5.00 0.87
N SER A 50 -4.32 5.17 0.91
CA SER A 50 -3.34 4.51 0.04
C SER A 50 -2.26 3.89 0.92
N ILE A 51 -1.28 3.20 0.33
CA ILE A 51 -0.17 2.65 1.10
C ILE A 51 0.61 3.76 1.86
N GLU A 52 0.64 4.97 1.31
CA GLU A 52 1.32 6.14 1.88
C GLU A 52 0.60 6.74 3.09
N SER A 53 -0.68 6.40 3.27
CA SER A 53 -1.45 6.85 4.43
C SER A 53 -0.97 6.22 5.74
N PHE A 54 -0.13 5.17 5.65
CA PHE A 54 0.38 4.50 6.83
C PHE A 54 1.77 5.04 7.23
N PRO A 55 2.05 5.20 8.54
CA PRO A 55 3.37 5.62 9.00
C PRO A 55 4.48 4.70 8.48
N SER A 56 5.59 5.26 8.03
CA SER A 56 6.73 4.49 7.48
C SER A 56 7.35 3.48 8.45
N GLY A 57 7.18 3.71 9.76
CA GLY A 57 7.63 2.79 10.82
C GLY A 57 6.64 1.68 11.17
N SER A 58 5.46 1.62 10.52
CA SER A 58 4.49 0.56 10.78
C SER A 58 4.74 -0.67 9.90
N VAL A 59 4.25 -1.81 10.36
CA VAL A 59 4.15 -3.05 9.58
C VAL A 59 2.68 -3.29 9.27
N LEU A 60 2.36 -3.50 8.01
CA LEU A 60 1.01 -3.79 7.55
C LEU A 60 0.80 -5.30 7.45
N ALA A 61 -0.34 -5.76 7.97
CA ALA A 61 -0.87 -7.10 7.73
C ALA A 61 -2.14 -6.95 6.89
N ILE A 62 -2.01 -7.05 5.56
CA ILE A 62 -3.11 -6.79 4.63
C ILE A 62 -3.75 -8.11 4.21
N TYR A 63 -5.07 -8.17 4.26
CA TYR A 63 -5.84 -9.31 3.80
C TYR A 63 -7.04 -8.85 2.97
N PHE A 64 -7.16 -9.42 1.76
CA PHE A 64 -8.31 -9.21 0.90
C PHE A 64 -9.37 -10.27 1.18
N GLY A 65 -10.56 -9.84 1.46
CA GLY A 65 -11.68 -10.71 1.79
C GLY A 65 -13.02 -10.04 1.49
N TYR A 66 -14.10 -10.56 2.01
CA TYR A 66 -15.42 -9.94 1.94
C TYR A 66 -16.23 -10.26 3.20
N THR A 67 -17.02 -9.30 3.67
CA THR A 67 -17.71 -9.37 4.98
C THR A 67 -18.73 -10.50 5.07
N THR A 68 -19.30 -10.94 3.95
CA THR A 68 -20.24 -12.06 3.90
C THR A 68 -19.59 -13.45 3.83
N CYS A 69 -18.25 -13.51 3.87
CA CYS A 69 -17.49 -14.77 3.92
C CYS A 69 -17.61 -15.43 5.30
N GLN A 70 -18.17 -16.64 5.36
CA GLN A 70 -18.50 -17.28 6.63
C GLN A 70 -17.38 -18.10 7.28
N ARG A 71 -16.31 -18.44 6.55
CA ARG A 71 -15.26 -19.36 7.04
C ARG A 71 -13.86 -18.84 6.88
N SER A 72 -13.38 -18.71 5.64
CA SER A 72 -11.96 -18.45 5.38
C SER A 72 -11.50 -17.07 5.88
N CYS A 73 -12.33 -16.04 5.71
CA CYS A 73 -11.98 -14.71 6.17
C CYS A 73 -11.91 -14.60 7.70
N PRO A 74 -12.92 -15.05 8.46
CA PRO A 74 -12.80 -15.05 9.94
C PRO A 74 -11.60 -15.85 10.44
N THR A 75 -11.28 -16.99 9.83
CA THR A 75 -10.11 -17.79 10.20
C THR A 75 -8.81 -17.01 10.02
N ALA A 76 -8.61 -16.39 8.85
CA ALA A 76 -7.41 -15.59 8.58
C ALA A 76 -7.30 -14.38 9.51
N LEU A 77 -8.41 -13.65 9.71
CA LEU A 77 -8.45 -12.47 10.57
C LEU A 77 -8.18 -12.79 12.04
N ASN A 78 -8.73 -13.90 12.56
CA ASN A 78 -8.44 -14.37 13.91
C ASN A 78 -6.97 -14.76 14.07
N SER A 79 -6.36 -15.43 13.07
CA SER A 79 -4.94 -15.76 13.12
C SER A 79 -4.05 -14.52 13.09
N ILE A 80 -4.45 -13.45 12.36
CA ILE A 80 -3.75 -12.16 12.39
C ILE A 80 -3.89 -11.50 13.76
N ALA A 81 -5.09 -11.47 14.33
CA ALA A 81 -5.35 -10.91 15.66
C ALA A 81 -4.49 -11.59 16.73
N GLU A 82 -4.54 -12.92 16.79
CA GLU A 82 -3.75 -13.73 17.71
C GLU A 82 -2.23 -13.49 17.55
N ALA A 83 -1.75 -13.38 16.30
CA ALA A 83 -0.35 -13.09 16.04
C ALA A 83 0.07 -11.71 16.57
N ILE A 84 -0.82 -10.70 16.44
CA ILE A 84 -0.58 -9.35 16.97
C ILE A 84 -0.57 -9.37 18.51
N ASP A 85 -1.49 -10.10 19.13
CA ASP A 85 -1.53 -10.24 20.59
C ASP A 85 -0.26 -10.90 21.14
N HIS A 86 0.28 -11.90 20.46
CA HIS A 86 1.54 -12.56 20.83
C HIS A 86 2.76 -11.62 20.74
N LEU A 87 2.70 -10.57 19.93
CA LEU A 87 3.76 -9.55 19.84
C LEU A 87 3.81 -8.64 21.09
N GLY A 88 2.78 -8.60 21.91
CA GLY A 88 2.69 -7.72 23.07
C GLY A 88 2.88 -6.25 22.66
N ASN A 89 3.82 -5.55 23.31
CA ASN A 89 4.07 -4.13 23.03
C ASN A 89 4.49 -3.84 21.58
N LEU A 90 5.13 -4.79 20.89
CA LEU A 90 5.51 -4.64 19.49
C LEU A 90 4.30 -4.62 18.56
N GLY A 91 3.19 -5.25 18.97
CA GLY A 91 1.93 -5.24 18.22
C GLY A 91 1.41 -3.84 17.94
N ALA A 92 1.73 -2.86 18.77
CA ALA A 92 1.34 -1.47 18.57
C ALA A 92 1.89 -0.85 17.26
N ALA A 93 2.96 -1.39 16.69
CA ALA A 93 3.51 -0.96 15.41
C ALA A 93 2.85 -1.67 14.22
N VAL A 94 2.04 -2.70 14.45
CA VAL A 94 1.33 -3.44 13.39
C VAL A 94 0.00 -2.75 13.06
N ARG A 95 -0.31 -2.68 11.78
CA ARG A 95 -1.59 -2.17 11.25
C ARG A 95 -2.27 -3.28 10.45
N PRO A 96 -3.19 -4.03 11.04
CA PRO A 96 -3.99 -5.00 10.31
C PRO A 96 -5.01 -4.27 9.43
N VAL A 97 -4.99 -4.58 8.13
CA VAL A 97 -5.84 -3.96 7.12
C VAL A 97 -6.64 -5.04 6.40
N PHE A 98 -7.94 -4.92 6.46
CA PHE A 98 -8.87 -5.73 5.70
C PHE A 98 -9.36 -4.92 4.50
N ILE A 99 -9.25 -5.48 3.30
CA ILE A 99 -9.79 -4.86 2.08
C ILE A 99 -10.99 -5.68 1.65
N ASP A 100 -12.18 -5.07 1.76
CA ASP A 100 -13.41 -5.70 1.29
C ASP A 100 -13.48 -5.65 -0.23
N MET A 101 -13.57 -6.84 -0.84
CA MET A 101 -13.56 -7.05 -2.29
C MET A 101 -14.97 -7.07 -2.90
N ASP A 102 -15.99 -6.87 -2.09
CA ASP A 102 -17.38 -6.97 -2.52
C ASP A 102 -18.16 -5.69 -2.12
N PRO A 103 -17.81 -4.55 -2.74
CA PRO A 103 -18.39 -3.26 -2.39
C PRO A 103 -19.92 -3.20 -2.60
N GLU A 104 -20.46 -4.05 -3.47
CA GLU A 104 -21.91 -4.10 -3.71
C GLU A 104 -22.67 -4.62 -2.48
N ARG A 105 -22.11 -5.60 -1.76
CA ARG A 105 -22.70 -6.18 -0.55
C ARG A 105 -22.14 -5.61 0.75
N ALA A 106 -20.98 -4.96 0.70
CA ALA A 106 -20.37 -4.32 1.87
C ALA A 106 -21.28 -3.23 2.48
N ALA A 107 -22.15 -2.61 1.67
CA ALA A 107 -23.14 -1.65 2.14
C ALA A 107 -24.23 -2.28 3.04
N LEU A 108 -24.42 -3.59 2.96
CA LEU A 108 -25.41 -4.35 3.76
C LEU A 108 -24.85 -4.77 5.12
N VAL A 109 -23.53 -4.86 5.24
CA VAL A 109 -22.84 -5.22 6.46
C VAL A 109 -21.84 -4.11 6.77
N SER A 110 -21.96 -3.49 7.94
CA SER A 110 -21.00 -2.45 8.34
C SER A 110 -19.60 -3.05 8.48
N ILE A 111 -18.67 -2.66 7.60
CA ILE A 111 -17.27 -3.08 7.67
C ILE A 111 -16.67 -2.77 9.06
N PRO A 112 -16.89 -1.58 9.65
CA PRO A 112 -16.43 -1.29 11.00
C PRO A 112 -16.92 -2.30 12.04
N ALA A 113 -18.22 -2.61 12.04
CA ALA A 113 -18.80 -3.59 12.99
C ALA A 113 -18.23 -5.00 12.77
N TYR A 114 -17.96 -5.37 11.51
CA TYR A 114 -17.29 -6.64 11.21
C TYR A 114 -15.85 -6.67 11.74
N MET A 115 -15.12 -5.55 11.62
CA MET A 115 -13.73 -5.45 12.09
C MET A 115 -13.64 -5.46 13.62
N GLU A 116 -14.61 -4.91 14.35
CA GLU A 116 -14.65 -4.92 15.80
C GLU A 116 -14.56 -6.34 16.38
N ALA A 117 -15.07 -7.35 15.67
CA ALA A 117 -14.99 -8.74 16.08
C ALA A 117 -13.56 -9.29 16.16
N PHE A 118 -12.60 -8.66 15.49
CA PHE A 118 -11.20 -9.09 15.43
C PHE A 118 -10.27 -8.19 16.24
N GLY A 119 -10.76 -7.04 16.71
CA GLY A 119 -10.05 -6.12 17.59
C GLY A 119 -10.02 -4.68 17.07
N PRO A 120 -9.78 -3.73 17.98
CA PRO A 120 -9.92 -2.30 17.69
C PRO A 120 -8.83 -1.73 16.76
N SER A 121 -7.75 -2.48 16.53
CA SER A 121 -6.67 -2.05 15.63
C SER A 121 -6.93 -2.35 14.16
N PHE A 122 -7.95 -3.18 13.84
CA PHE A 122 -8.28 -3.53 12.47
C PHE A 122 -8.90 -2.37 11.71
N LEU A 123 -8.31 -2.07 10.55
CA LEU A 123 -8.83 -1.09 9.62
C LEU A 123 -9.49 -1.81 8.45
N GLY A 124 -10.78 -1.63 8.27
CA GLY A 124 -11.51 -2.11 7.11
C GLY A 124 -11.59 -1.03 6.03
N LEU A 125 -11.20 -1.38 4.82
CA LEU A 125 -11.22 -0.51 3.65
C LEU A 125 -12.10 -1.10 2.55
N THR A 126 -12.72 -0.23 1.76
CA THR A 126 -13.45 -0.58 0.55
C THR A 126 -13.41 0.61 -0.43
N GLY A 127 -14.17 0.57 -1.51
CA GLY A 127 -14.22 1.65 -2.49
C GLY A 127 -15.30 1.39 -3.54
N SER A 128 -15.22 2.08 -4.67
CA SER A 128 -15.98 1.67 -5.86
C SER A 128 -15.49 0.30 -6.37
N ALA A 129 -16.25 -0.34 -7.22
CA ALA A 129 -15.82 -1.60 -7.84
C ALA A 129 -14.48 -1.44 -8.58
N ASP A 130 -14.28 -0.32 -9.27
CA ASP A 130 -13.06 0.01 -9.99
C ASP A 130 -11.87 0.20 -9.02
N ASP A 131 -12.06 0.90 -7.90
CA ASP A 131 -11.01 1.12 -6.89
C ASP A 131 -10.57 -0.20 -6.27
N VAL A 132 -11.54 -1.06 -5.94
CA VAL A 132 -11.28 -2.40 -5.38
C VAL A 132 -10.57 -3.29 -6.39
N GLU A 133 -10.98 -3.26 -7.66
CA GLU A 133 -10.30 -4.02 -8.72
C GLU A 133 -8.86 -3.53 -8.93
N GLN A 134 -8.65 -2.20 -8.91
CA GLN A 134 -7.31 -1.62 -9.01
C GLN A 134 -6.43 -2.04 -7.83
N ALA A 135 -6.95 -1.99 -6.61
CA ALA A 135 -6.25 -2.46 -5.43
C ALA A 135 -5.88 -3.95 -5.56
N ALA A 136 -6.83 -4.80 -5.95
CA ALA A 136 -6.59 -6.21 -6.15
C ALA A 136 -5.51 -6.47 -7.22
N LYS A 137 -5.55 -5.75 -8.34
CA LYS A 137 -4.52 -5.83 -9.40
C LYS A 137 -3.14 -5.45 -8.88
N SER A 138 -3.04 -4.38 -8.09
CA SER A 138 -1.77 -3.93 -7.49
C SER A 138 -1.15 -5.00 -6.60
N PHE A 139 -1.96 -5.75 -5.87
CA PHE A 139 -1.52 -6.87 -5.03
C PHE A 139 -1.53 -8.22 -5.74
N LYS A 140 -1.82 -8.27 -7.05
CA LYS A 140 -1.93 -9.50 -7.85
C LYS A 140 -2.95 -10.51 -7.29
N VAL A 141 -3.96 -9.99 -6.60
CA VAL A 141 -5.10 -10.76 -6.10
C VAL A 141 -6.11 -10.92 -7.22
N LYS A 142 -6.47 -12.17 -7.52
CA LYS A 142 -7.52 -12.46 -8.51
C LYS A 142 -8.88 -12.44 -7.83
N LEU A 143 -9.79 -11.66 -8.41
CA LEU A 143 -11.19 -11.61 -8.03
C LEU A 143 -12.03 -12.34 -9.09
N GLU A 144 -12.91 -13.21 -8.64
CA GLU A 144 -13.86 -13.90 -9.51
C GLU A 144 -15.22 -13.98 -8.82
N ARG A 145 -16.22 -13.37 -9.43
CA ARG A 145 -17.61 -13.50 -8.97
C ARG A 145 -18.23 -14.71 -9.62
N ILE A 146 -18.71 -15.65 -8.82
CA ILE A 146 -19.40 -16.86 -9.28
C ILE A 146 -20.85 -16.73 -8.89
N GLN A 147 -21.71 -16.54 -9.89
CA GLN A 147 -23.16 -16.50 -9.70
C GLN A 147 -23.68 -17.90 -9.35
N LEU A 148 -24.53 -18.01 -8.33
CA LEU A 148 -25.10 -19.26 -7.87
C LEU A 148 -26.53 -19.48 -8.38
N SER A 149 -27.27 -18.41 -8.67
CA SER A 149 -28.62 -18.44 -9.22
C SER A 149 -28.87 -17.24 -10.13
N ASP A 150 -30.08 -17.09 -10.66
CA ASP A 150 -30.49 -15.93 -11.47
C ASP A 150 -30.70 -14.65 -10.63
N GLU A 151 -30.70 -14.77 -9.30
CA GLU A 151 -30.78 -13.62 -8.40
C GLU A 151 -29.45 -12.85 -8.37
N PRO A 152 -29.44 -11.53 -8.68
CA PRO A 152 -28.19 -10.76 -8.81
C PRO A 152 -27.29 -10.76 -7.57
N THR A 153 -27.87 -10.94 -6.38
CA THR A 153 -27.15 -10.92 -5.10
C THR A 153 -26.71 -12.30 -4.64
N ASP A 154 -27.14 -13.37 -5.32
CA ASP A 154 -26.80 -14.76 -4.97
C ASP A 154 -25.53 -15.21 -5.69
N TYR A 155 -24.38 -14.77 -5.16
CA TYR A 155 -23.08 -15.12 -5.69
C TYR A 155 -22.05 -15.32 -4.57
N VAL A 156 -20.95 -15.95 -4.89
CA VAL A 156 -19.76 -16.03 -4.05
C VAL A 156 -18.59 -15.35 -4.73
N MET A 157 -17.76 -14.68 -3.91
CA MET A 157 -16.48 -14.16 -4.36
C MET A 157 -15.43 -15.25 -4.19
N LYS A 158 -14.97 -15.82 -5.30
CA LYS A 158 -13.84 -16.72 -5.30
C LYS A 158 -12.56 -15.89 -5.38
N HIS A 159 -11.72 -16.07 -4.39
CA HIS A 159 -10.45 -15.38 -4.34
C HIS A 159 -9.36 -16.30 -3.79
N VAL A 160 -8.15 -16.09 -4.26
CA VAL A 160 -6.95 -16.61 -3.62
C VAL A 160 -6.19 -15.40 -3.13
N SER A 161 -6.35 -15.09 -1.86
CA SER A 161 -5.64 -13.98 -1.22
C SER A 161 -4.71 -14.52 -0.15
N PRO A 162 -3.40 -14.30 -0.27
CA PRO A 162 -2.49 -14.47 0.84
C PRO A 162 -2.69 -13.34 1.87
N ILE A 163 -2.12 -13.50 3.05
CA ILE A 163 -1.87 -12.42 3.98
C ILE A 163 -0.57 -11.76 3.53
N PHE A 164 -0.61 -10.46 3.29
CA PHE A 164 0.57 -9.66 2.93
C PHE A 164 1.14 -9.02 4.19
N VAL A 165 2.40 -9.30 4.51
CA VAL A 165 3.13 -8.62 5.57
C VAL A 165 4.20 -7.74 4.94
N MET A 166 4.12 -6.43 5.15
CA MET A 166 5.01 -5.46 4.51
C MET A 166 5.14 -4.17 5.30
N ARG A 167 6.18 -3.40 5.03
CA ARG A 167 6.25 -1.98 5.39
C ARG A 167 5.68 -1.12 4.26
N PRO A 168 5.17 0.08 4.53
CA PRO A 168 4.65 0.96 3.49
C PRO A 168 5.63 1.27 2.36
N ASN A 169 6.94 1.21 2.64
CA ASN A 169 8.00 1.49 1.67
C ASN A 169 8.66 0.23 1.09
N ASP A 170 8.18 -0.97 1.45
CA ASP A 170 8.76 -2.22 0.96
C ASP A 170 8.00 -2.70 -0.29
N PRO A 171 8.68 -2.78 -1.44
CA PRO A 171 8.05 -3.28 -2.67
C PRO A 171 7.89 -4.80 -2.70
N HIS A 172 8.41 -5.53 -1.68
CA HIS A 172 8.44 -6.99 -1.66
C HIS A 172 7.74 -7.55 -0.41
N PRO A 173 6.40 -7.57 -0.37
CA PRO A 173 5.68 -8.11 0.77
C PRO A 173 6.02 -9.58 1.00
N LYS A 174 6.11 -9.98 2.26
CA LYS A 174 6.08 -11.38 2.63
C LYS A 174 4.65 -11.91 2.46
N LEU A 175 4.51 -12.95 1.65
CA LEU A 175 3.22 -13.60 1.40
C LEU A 175 3.07 -14.83 2.28
N LEU A 176 1.95 -14.94 2.98
CA LEU A 176 1.58 -16.09 3.80
C LEU A 176 0.23 -16.64 3.34
N PRO A 177 0.04 -17.95 3.25
CA PRO A 177 -1.28 -18.52 3.00
C PRO A 177 -2.32 -17.98 4.00
N ALA A 178 -3.56 -17.76 3.57
CA ALA A 178 -4.65 -17.34 4.45
C ALA A 178 -4.92 -18.34 5.61
N THR A 179 -4.50 -19.58 5.45
CA THR A 179 -4.59 -20.65 6.46
C THR A 179 -3.39 -20.73 7.39
N SER A 180 -2.46 -19.76 7.30
CA SER A 180 -1.28 -19.75 8.17
C SER A 180 -1.67 -19.66 9.64
N PRO A 181 -1.04 -20.46 10.52
CA PRO A 181 -1.25 -20.33 11.96
C PRO A 181 -0.67 -19.00 12.47
N ALA A 182 -1.20 -18.51 13.60
CA ALA A 182 -0.77 -17.26 14.22
C ALA A 182 0.74 -17.20 14.44
N ALA A 183 1.39 -18.28 14.84
CA ALA A 183 2.85 -18.33 15.05
C ALA A 183 3.66 -18.02 13.76
N ALA A 184 3.18 -18.46 12.60
CA ALA A 184 3.85 -18.16 11.32
C ALA A 184 3.68 -16.68 10.93
N ILE A 185 2.50 -16.11 11.19
CA ILE A 185 2.20 -14.69 10.96
C ILE A 185 3.03 -13.84 11.94
N GLU A 186 3.07 -14.18 13.21
CA GLU A 186 3.89 -13.53 14.23
C GLU A 186 5.36 -13.47 13.82
N ALA A 187 5.93 -14.60 13.36
CA ALA A 187 7.32 -14.65 12.91
C ALA A 187 7.58 -13.72 11.71
N ALA A 188 6.63 -13.63 10.77
CA ALA A 188 6.74 -12.71 9.64
C ALA A 188 6.63 -11.24 10.06
N LEU A 189 5.70 -10.92 10.97
CA LEU A 189 5.56 -9.58 11.54
C LEU A 189 6.82 -9.15 12.31
N LYS A 190 7.38 -10.03 13.15
CA LYS A 190 8.64 -9.76 13.87
C LYS A 190 9.81 -9.47 12.93
N ALA A 191 9.89 -10.21 11.83
CA ALA A 191 10.96 -10.00 10.84
C ALA A 191 10.80 -8.68 10.06
N ALA A 192 9.58 -8.12 10.03
CA ALA A 192 9.28 -6.86 9.36
C ALA A 192 9.35 -5.65 10.31
N LEU A 193 9.30 -5.83 11.64
CA LEU A 193 9.46 -4.78 12.64
C LEU A 193 10.92 -4.32 12.76
#